data_287cd3b98413d01ce532f6c87cac7a1a
#
_entry.id   287cd3b98413d01ce532f6c87cac7a1a
#
_cell.length_a   1.000
_cell.length_b   1.000
_cell.length_c   1.000
_cell.angle_alpha   90.00
_cell.angle_beta   90.00
_cell.angle_gamma   90.00
#
_symmetry.space_group_name_H-M   'P 1'
#
loop_
_entity.id
_entity.type
_entity.pdbx_description
1 polymer ?
#
loop_
_entity_poly.entity_id
_entity_poly.type
_entity_poly.pdbx_seq_one_letter_code
_entity_poly.pdbx_strand_id
1 'polypeptide(L)'
;MTAPPPHPTLLWDIFCEVIDNHGDLGVCWRLAAQLSTLGHSVRLWVDDASALAWMAPGAVEGHFPGIQVLPWTLPFEASMPPERLESLPVADVWIEAFGCEIAPEFIAAQRHSTLGSGQNYSKTPVWINLEYLSAESYVQRNHGLPSLVSHGPGQGLTKHFFYPGFTLRTGGLLREPGLMARQAAFEPAAWLARRGIELRGERLVSLFCYEPAALGAWLTRLQAEARPTRLLVTHGRATTAVKAWFERQNGAKPSSQGHGSLLISYLPALTQVDYDPLLWACDLNFVRGEDSLVRALWAARPFIWHIYPQDDGAHATKLEAFLDWLQAPDSLRQFHRAWNGTDTRTELANLPSPDLPVWQACALAARARLLAQDDLLAQLLRFVAKKR
;
A
#
# COMPACT_ATOMS: atom_id res chain seq x y z
N MET A 1 17.04 22.87 -21.18
CA MET A 1 17.19 21.48 -20.75
C MET A 1 16.36 20.65 -21.72
N THR A 2 16.99 19.86 -22.57
CA THR A 2 16.32 18.94 -23.50
C THR A 2 15.62 17.84 -22.67
N ALA A 3 14.35 17.59 -22.94
CA ALA A 3 13.63 16.46 -22.35
C ALA A 3 14.42 15.15 -22.59
N PRO A 4 14.54 14.25 -21.61
CA PRO A 4 15.16 12.96 -21.85
C PRO A 4 14.42 12.27 -23.02
N PRO A 5 15.13 11.45 -23.83
CA PRO A 5 14.48 10.74 -24.91
C PRO A 5 13.32 9.90 -24.34
N PRO A 6 12.20 9.83 -25.06
CA PRO A 6 11.07 9.05 -24.60
C PRO A 6 11.50 7.59 -24.42
N HIS A 7 11.32 7.04 -23.24
CA HIS A 7 11.51 5.61 -23.00
C HIS A 7 10.56 4.85 -23.95
N PRO A 8 11.01 3.73 -24.54
CA PRO A 8 10.13 2.94 -25.38
C PRO A 8 8.89 2.52 -24.58
N THR A 9 7.72 2.67 -25.17
CA THR A 9 6.48 2.18 -24.58
C THR A 9 6.55 0.67 -24.38
N LEU A 10 6.32 0.18 -23.17
CA LEU A 10 6.36 -1.22 -22.80
C LEU A 10 4.97 -1.72 -22.43
N LEU A 11 4.76 -3.03 -22.65
CA LEU A 11 3.59 -3.74 -22.14
C LEU A 11 3.99 -4.50 -20.87
N TRP A 12 3.24 -4.26 -19.80
CA TRP A 12 3.44 -4.86 -18.49
C TRP A 12 2.28 -5.77 -18.14
N ASP A 13 2.57 -6.96 -17.65
CA ASP A 13 1.63 -7.82 -16.94
C ASP A 13 1.95 -7.77 -15.46
N ILE A 14 0.98 -7.34 -14.64
CA ILE A 14 1.10 -7.30 -13.18
C ILE A 14 0.09 -8.28 -12.63
N PHE A 15 0.57 -9.32 -11.95
CA PHE A 15 -0.25 -10.32 -11.28
C PHE A 15 -0.33 -10.01 -9.80
N CYS A 16 -1.55 -10.00 -9.28
CA CYS A 16 -1.87 -9.69 -7.90
C CYS A 16 -2.91 -10.69 -7.36
N GLU A 17 -2.54 -11.42 -6.32
CA GLU A 17 -3.46 -12.18 -5.49
C GLU A 17 -3.76 -11.34 -4.25
N VAL A 18 -5.06 -11.18 -3.92
CA VAL A 18 -5.49 -10.31 -2.82
C VAL A 18 -5.49 -11.09 -1.50
N ILE A 19 -4.43 -10.94 -0.71
CA ILE A 19 -4.26 -11.59 0.59
C ILE A 19 -4.62 -10.61 1.73
N ASP A 20 -4.02 -9.42 1.76
CA ASP A 20 -4.33 -8.38 2.75
C ASP A 20 -5.45 -7.46 2.24
N ASN A 21 -6.66 -7.99 2.12
CA ASN A 21 -7.89 -7.25 1.77
C ASN A 21 -7.72 -6.25 0.59
N HIS A 22 -7.02 -5.14 0.80
CA HIS A 22 -6.91 -4.04 -0.16
C HIS A 22 -5.47 -3.55 -0.34
N GLY A 23 -4.55 -4.01 0.52
CA GLY A 23 -3.15 -3.54 0.52
C GLY A 23 -2.43 -3.92 -0.76
N ASP A 24 -2.48 -5.19 -1.13
CA ASP A 24 -1.80 -5.76 -2.29
C ASP A 24 -2.32 -5.13 -3.58
N LEU A 25 -3.65 -5.13 -3.75
CA LEU A 25 -4.29 -4.49 -4.89
C LEU A 25 -4.00 -2.98 -4.94
N GLY A 26 -3.96 -2.32 -3.79
CA GLY A 26 -3.66 -0.90 -3.70
C GLY A 26 -2.29 -0.53 -4.25
N VAL A 27 -1.26 -1.29 -3.92
CA VAL A 27 0.11 -1.10 -4.45
C VAL A 27 0.14 -1.39 -5.95
N CYS A 28 -0.44 -2.53 -6.40
CA CYS A 28 -0.46 -2.91 -7.81
C CYS A 28 -1.21 -1.89 -8.67
N TRP A 29 -2.35 -1.38 -8.20
CA TRP A 29 -3.09 -0.33 -8.89
C TRP A 29 -2.29 0.97 -9.00
N ARG A 30 -1.65 1.43 -7.91
CA ARG A 30 -0.79 2.64 -7.96
C ARG A 30 0.35 2.47 -8.93
N LEU A 31 0.99 1.30 -8.96
CA LEU A 31 2.06 1.01 -9.91
C LEU A 31 1.54 1.05 -11.36
N ALA A 32 0.41 0.39 -11.63
CA ALA A 32 -0.23 0.39 -12.94
C ALA A 32 -0.60 1.80 -13.40
N ALA A 33 -1.20 2.60 -12.50
CA ALA A 33 -1.57 3.98 -12.79
C ALA A 33 -0.35 4.86 -13.10
N GLN A 34 0.75 4.71 -12.35
CA GLN A 34 1.97 5.47 -12.62
C GLN A 34 2.64 5.05 -13.93
N LEU A 35 2.70 3.75 -14.23
CA LEU A 35 3.20 3.25 -15.51
C LEU A 35 2.41 3.82 -16.69
N SER A 36 1.09 3.82 -16.58
CA SER A 36 0.20 4.38 -17.62
C SER A 36 0.45 5.87 -17.84
N THR A 37 0.68 6.67 -16.78
CA THR A 37 0.99 8.11 -16.93
C THR A 37 2.30 8.38 -17.69
N LEU A 38 3.20 7.40 -17.75
CA LEU A 38 4.43 7.43 -18.53
C LEU A 38 4.28 6.88 -19.96
N GLY A 39 3.05 6.52 -20.36
CA GLY A 39 2.73 6.01 -21.68
C GLY A 39 2.90 4.49 -21.84
N HIS A 40 3.18 3.74 -20.78
CA HIS A 40 3.21 2.29 -20.83
C HIS A 40 1.80 1.71 -20.87
N SER A 41 1.66 0.50 -21.43
CA SER A 41 0.43 -0.29 -21.35
C SER A 41 0.53 -1.33 -20.23
N VAL A 42 -0.54 -1.50 -19.47
CA VAL A 42 -0.57 -2.41 -18.32
C VAL A 42 -1.79 -3.32 -18.40
N ARG A 43 -1.58 -4.61 -18.24
CA ARG A 43 -2.62 -5.59 -17.89
C ARG A 43 -2.45 -5.94 -16.42
N LEU A 44 -3.42 -5.53 -15.62
CA LEU A 44 -3.48 -5.85 -14.20
C LEU A 44 -4.36 -7.08 -14.00
N TRP A 45 -3.73 -8.20 -13.67
CA TRP A 45 -4.37 -9.49 -13.43
C TRP A 45 -4.69 -9.64 -11.95
N VAL A 46 -5.96 -9.77 -11.59
CA VAL A 46 -6.42 -9.77 -10.21
C VAL A 46 -7.46 -10.88 -10.00
N ASP A 47 -7.32 -11.62 -8.90
CA ASP A 47 -8.30 -12.63 -8.47
C ASP A 47 -9.58 -12.01 -7.94
N ASP A 48 -9.48 -10.93 -7.16
CA ASP A 48 -10.61 -10.14 -6.65
C ASP A 48 -10.42 -8.64 -6.91
N ALA A 49 -11.08 -8.13 -7.96
CA ALA A 49 -11.04 -6.71 -8.31
C ALA A 49 -12.12 -5.87 -7.59
N SER A 50 -12.91 -6.45 -6.67
CA SER A 50 -14.07 -5.79 -6.06
C SER A 50 -13.74 -4.47 -5.37
N ALA A 51 -12.56 -4.37 -4.75
CA ALA A 51 -12.13 -3.16 -4.09
C ALA A 51 -11.84 -2.00 -5.06
N LEU A 52 -11.55 -2.26 -6.34
CA LEU A 52 -11.37 -1.20 -7.34
C LEU A 52 -12.66 -0.41 -7.57
N ALA A 53 -13.83 -0.97 -7.32
CA ALA A 53 -15.10 -0.26 -7.46
C ALA A 53 -15.16 1.05 -6.65
N TRP A 54 -14.48 1.10 -5.50
CA TRP A 54 -14.41 2.31 -4.67
C TRP A 54 -13.01 2.90 -4.62
N MET A 55 -11.97 2.08 -4.71
CA MET A 55 -10.58 2.53 -4.66
C MET A 55 -10.17 3.34 -5.90
N ALA A 56 -10.63 2.89 -7.08
CA ALA A 56 -10.39 3.50 -8.37
C ALA A 56 -11.63 3.32 -9.29
N PRO A 57 -12.73 4.06 -9.04
CA PRO A 57 -13.96 3.91 -9.80
C PRO A 57 -13.73 4.04 -11.30
N GLY A 58 -14.28 3.11 -12.07
CA GLY A 58 -14.09 3.03 -13.52
C GLY A 58 -12.86 2.20 -13.95
N ALA A 59 -12.07 1.65 -13.01
CA ALA A 59 -10.89 0.85 -13.35
C ALA A 59 -11.25 -0.45 -14.07
N VAL A 60 -12.24 -1.18 -13.57
CA VAL A 60 -12.71 -2.44 -14.15
C VAL A 60 -13.44 -2.20 -15.47
N GLU A 61 -14.12 -1.09 -15.59
CA GLU A 61 -14.83 -0.64 -16.80
C GLU A 61 -13.90 -0.09 -17.89
N GLY A 62 -12.60 -0.01 -17.64
CA GLY A 62 -11.61 0.45 -18.62
C GLY A 62 -11.58 1.96 -18.83
N HIS A 63 -12.00 2.76 -17.85
CA HIS A 63 -11.98 4.22 -17.94
C HIS A 63 -10.58 4.84 -17.77
N PHE A 64 -9.57 4.02 -17.48
CA PHE A 64 -8.18 4.47 -17.34
C PHE A 64 -7.38 4.08 -18.58
N PRO A 65 -7.00 5.06 -19.44
CA PRO A 65 -6.23 4.79 -20.64
C PRO A 65 -4.93 4.03 -20.34
N GLY A 66 -4.60 3.03 -21.14
CA GLY A 66 -3.38 2.24 -20.99
C GLY A 66 -3.43 1.18 -19.88
N ILE A 67 -4.55 1.04 -19.14
CA ILE A 67 -4.71 0.00 -18.11
C ILE A 67 -5.90 -0.88 -18.47
N GLN A 68 -5.70 -2.19 -18.43
CA GLN A 68 -6.74 -3.19 -18.53
C GLN A 68 -6.72 -4.06 -17.28
N VAL A 69 -7.84 -4.12 -16.55
CA VAL A 69 -8.02 -5.03 -15.42
C VAL A 69 -8.58 -6.34 -15.95
N LEU A 70 -7.92 -7.44 -15.63
CA LEU A 70 -8.26 -8.77 -16.12
C LEU A 70 -8.45 -9.73 -14.94
N PRO A 71 -9.46 -10.62 -15.00
CA PRO A 71 -9.63 -11.63 -13.98
C PRO A 71 -8.52 -12.68 -14.06
N TRP A 72 -8.06 -13.12 -12.90
CA TRP A 72 -7.11 -14.20 -12.75
C TRP A 72 -7.48 -15.04 -11.53
N THR A 73 -7.90 -16.28 -11.78
CA THR A 73 -8.23 -17.26 -10.73
C THR A 73 -7.66 -18.63 -11.11
N LEU A 74 -7.40 -19.47 -10.13
CA LEU A 74 -7.02 -20.85 -10.40
C LEU A 74 -8.27 -21.77 -10.34
N PRO A 75 -8.46 -22.70 -11.31
CA PRO A 75 -7.62 -22.86 -12.50
C PRO A 75 -7.78 -21.68 -13.47
N PHE A 76 -6.68 -21.30 -14.09
CA PHE A 76 -6.61 -20.10 -14.96
C PHE A 76 -7.62 -20.15 -16.12
N GLU A 77 -7.85 -21.35 -16.66
CA GLU A 77 -8.80 -21.62 -17.76
C GLU A 77 -10.24 -21.19 -17.43
N ALA A 78 -10.62 -21.17 -16.15
CA ALA A 78 -11.94 -20.70 -15.73
C ALA A 78 -12.12 -19.19 -15.88
N SER A 79 -11.02 -18.43 -15.83
CA SER A 79 -11.06 -16.97 -15.96
C SER A 79 -10.68 -16.48 -17.37
N MET A 80 -9.89 -17.26 -18.12
CA MET A 80 -9.41 -16.88 -19.45
C MET A 80 -9.36 -18.10 -20.38
N PRO A 81 -10.19 -18.17 -21.44
CA PRO A 81 -10.15 -19.25 -22.43
C PRO A 81 -8.78 -19.30 -23.13
N PRO A 82 -8.24 -20.51 -23.45
CA PRO A 82 -6.95 -20.66 -24.09
C PRO A 82 -6.77 -19.84 -25.37
N GLU A 83 -7.78 -19.81 -26.25
CA GLU A 83 -7.71 -19.09 -27.53
C GLU A 83 -7.55 -17.57 -27.31
N ARG A 84 -8.17 -17.03 -26.26
CA ARG A 84 -8.02 -15.62 -25.90
C ARG A 84 -6.64 -15.36 -25.32
N LEU A 85 -6.14 -16.28 -24.50
CA LEU A 85 -4.82 -16.18 -23.89
C LEU A 85 -3.70 -16.21 -24.96
N GLU A 86 -3.80 -17.10 -25.93
CA GLU A 86 -2.85 -17.21 -27.05
C GLU A 86 -2.87 -15.98 -27.98
N SER A 87 -4.00 -15.28 -28.06
CA SER A 87 -4.15 -14.07 -28.89
C SER A 87 -3.57 -12.82 -28.22
N LEU A 88 -3.21 -12.87 -26.93
CA LEU A 88 -2.65 -11.71 -26.23
C LEU A 88 -1.26 -11.36 -26.72
N PRO A 89 -0.95 -10.09 -26.94
CA PRO A 89 0.41 -9.67 -27.26
C PRO A 89 1.37 -10.03 -26.13
N VAL A 90 2.58 -10.45 -26.51
CA VAL A 90 3.64 -10.80 -25.54
C VAL A 90 4.09 -9.55 -24.79
N ALA A 91 4.05 -9.62 -23.47
CA ALA A 91 4.50 -8.51 -22.63
C ALA A 91 6.03 -8.35 -22.64
N ASP A 92 6.47 -7.14 -22.31
CA ASP A 92 7.88 -6.82 -22.09
C ASP A 92 8.34 -7.16 -20.68
N VAL A 93 7.40 -7.06 -19.73
CA VAL A 93 7.68 -7.24 -18.30
C VAL A 93 6.55 -8.04 -17.67
N TRP A 94 6.93 -9.01 -16.85
CA TRP A 94 6.03 -9.72 -15.95
C TRP A 94 6.37 -9.36 -14.52
N ILE A 95 5.36 -8.99 -13.74
CA ILE A 95 5.48 -8.75 -12.30
C ILE A 95 4.59 -9.76 -11.57
N GLU A 96 5.21 -10.58 -10.75
CA GLU A 96 4.55 -11.32 -9.68
C GLU A 96 4.58 -10.46 -8.43
N ALA A 97 3.42 -10.00 -7.96
CA ALA A 97 3.36 -9.17 -6.78
C ALA A 97 3.09 -10.03 -5.53
N PHE A 98 3.89 -9.80 -4.48
CA PHE A 98 3.65 -10.32 -3.13
C PHE A 98 3.59 -11.84 -3.01
N GLY A 99 4.44 -12.51 -3.76
CA GLY A 99 4.57 -13.97 -3.68
C GLY A 99 3.50 -14.74 -4.44
N CYS A 100 2.62 -14.07 -5.22
CA CYS A 100 1.76 -14.78 -6.15
C CYS A 100 2.60 -15.48 -7.23
N GLU A 101 2.09 -16.57 -7.79
CA GLU A 101 2.76 -17.31 -8.89
C GLU A 101 1.98 -17.10 -10.18
N ILE A 102 2.67 -16.70 -11.26
CA ILE A 102 2.03 -16.61 -12.57
C ILE A 102 1.60 -18.02 -13.00
N ALA A 103 0.34 -18.15 -13.42
CA ALA A 103 -0.21 -19.43 -13.87
C ALA A 103 0.64 -20.07 -14.96
N PRO A 104 0.98 -21.38 -14.84
CA PRO A 104 1.78 -22.09 -15.85
C PRO A 104 1.20 -21.98 -17.26
N GLU A 105 -0.11 -22.00 -17.40
CA GLU A 105 -0.84 -21.88 -18.66
C GLU A 105 -0.56 -20.53 -19.34
N PHE A 106 -0.53 -19.44 -18.55
CA PHE A 106 -0.17 -18.11 -19.05
C PHE A 106 1.27 -18.10 -19.61
N ILE A 107 2.22 -18.62 -18.84
CA ILE A 107 3.64 -18.68 -19.25
C ILE A 107 3.78 -19.50 -20.54
N ALA A 108 3.09 -20.66 -20.62
CA ALA A 108 3.11 -21.51 -21.80
C ALA A 108 2.60 -20.77 -23.05
N ALA A 109 1.43 -20.13 -22.95
CA ALA A 109 0.82 -19.39 -24.06
C ALA A 109 1.71 -18.24 -24.54
N GLN A 110 2.28 -17.46 -23.64
CA GLN A 110 3.18 -16.35 -23.98
C GLN A 110 4.47 -16.82 -24.66
N ARG A 111 4.98 -18.00 -24.29
CA ARG A 111 6.14 -18.60 -24.95
C ARG A 111 5.83 -19.18 -26.34
N HIS A 112 4.66 -19.78 -26.53
CA HIS A 112 4.24 -20.27 -27.85
C HIS A 112 4.06 -19.12 -28.84
N SER A 113 3.49 -18.01 -28.42
CA SER A 113 3.31 -16.81 -29.25
C SER A 113 4.65 -16.23 -29.74
N THR A 114 5.74 -16.40 -28.98
CA THR A 114 7.09 -15.98 -29.40
C THR A 114 7.70 -16.89 -30.45
N LEU A 115 7.40 -18.18 -30.44
CA LEU A 115 7.97 -19.18 -31.36
C LEU A 115 7.27 -19.18 -32.72
N GLY A 116 5.98 -18.81 -32.80
CA GLY A 116 5.16 -18.87 -34.01
C GLY A 116 5.33 -17.67 -34.97
N SER A 117 5.94 -16.59 -34.57
CA SER A 117 5.98 -15.35 -35.37
C SER A 117 7.04 -15.26 -36.47
N GLY A 118 7.84 -16.29 -36.67
CA GLY A 118 8.87 -16.33 -37.75
C GLY A 118 9.95 -15.22 -37.68
N GLN A 119 9.87 -14.35 -36.68
CA GLN A 119 10.90 -13.35 -36.43
C GLN A 119 11.93 -13.91 -35.44
N ASN A 120 13.20 -13.84 -35.85
CA ASN A 120 14.37 -14.41 -35.13
C ASN A 120 14.68 -13.75 -33.77
N TYR A 121 13.75 -13.02 -33.16
CA TYR A 121 13.88 -12.43 -31.83
C TYR A 121 12.75 -12.94 -30.94
N SER A 122 13.00 -14.00 -30.21
CA SER A 122 12.14 -14.43 -29.12
C SER A 122 12.23 -13.35 -28.03
N LYS A 123 11.20 -12.51 -27.93
CA LYS A 123 11.09 -11.48 -26.90
C LYS A 123 10.92 -12.17 -25.55
N THR A 124 11.98 -12.20 -24.76
CA THR A 124 11.92 -12.75 -23.40
C THR A 124 11.51 -11.62 -22.44
N PRO A 125 10.41 -11.78 -21.71
CA PRO A 125 9.99 -10.75 -20.73
C PRO A 125 11.00 -10.65 -19.59
N VAL A 126 11.17 -9.46 -19.05
CA VAL A 126 11.85 -9.27 -17.77
C VAL A 126 10.91 -9.72 -16.67
N TRP A 127 11.23 -10.83 -16.01
CA TRP A 127 10.38 -11.41 -14.96
C TRP A 127 10.82 -10.94 -13.58
N ILE A 128 9.93 -10.26 -12.87
CA ILE A 128 10.19 -9.63 -11.58
C ILE A 128 9.22 -10.21 -10.54
N ASN A 129 9.77 -10.67 -9.42
CA ASN A 129 9.02 -10.90 -8.21
C ASN A 129 9.10 -9.62 -7.37
N LEU A 130 7.99 -8.86 -7.33
CA LEU A 130 7.85 -7.67 -6.51
C LEU A 130 7.44 -8.11 -5.11
N GLU A 131 8.40 -8.06 -4.21
CA GLU A 131 8.28 -8.55 -2.84
C GLU A 131 7.57 -7.56 -1.91
N TYR A 132 7.20 -8.06 -0.74
CA TYR A 132 6.65 -7.24 0.33
C TYR A 132 7.66 -6.21 0.84
N LEU A 133 7.16 -5.03 1.24
CA LEU A 133 7.94 -3.97 1.86
C LEU A 133 8.51 -4.42 3.20
N SER A 134 9.82 -4.31 3.40
CA SER A 134 10.45 -4.54 4.71
C SER A 134 11.66 -3.63 4.93
N ALA A 135 11.93 -3.33 6.20
CA ALA A 135 13.14 -2.65 6.65
C ALA A 135 14.22 -3.64 7.16
N GLU A 136 13.93 -4.93 7.13
CA GLU A 136 14.87 -5.96 7.60
C GLU A 136 16.10 -6.05 6.70
N SER A 137 17.25 -6.39 7.27
CA SER A 137 18.52 -6.37 6.55
C SER A 137 18.62 -7.34 5.37
N TYR A 138 17.84 -8.42 5.37
CA TYR A 138 17.87 -9.41 4.28
C TYR A 138 17.37 -8.82 2.94
N VAL A 139 16.43 -7.87 2.98
CA VAL A 139 15.91 -7.28 1.73
C VAL A 139 16.99 -6.57 0.94
N GLN A 140 17.96 -5.93 1.62
CA GLN A 140 19.09 -5.28 0.96
C GLN A 140 20.06 -6.27 0.30
N ARG A 141 20.17 -7.49 0.84
CA ARG A 141 21.03 -8.53 0.28
C ARG A 141 20.39 -9.24 -0.89
N ASN A 142 19.05 -9.36 -0.87
CA ASN A 142 18.30 -10.14 -1.84
C ASN A 142 17.75 -9.29 -3.00
N HIS A 143 17.72 -7.95 -2.84
CA HIS A 143 17.23 -7.06 -3.89
C HIS A 143 18.06 -7.19 -5.17
N GLY A 144 17.37 -7.45 -6.29
CA GLY A 144 17.96 -7.61 -7.62
C GLY A 144 18.60 -8.98 -7.89
N LEU A 145 18.57 -9.92 -6.92
CA LEU A 145 19.12 -11.26 -7.14
C LEU A 145 18.29 -12.04 -8.18
N PRO A 146 18.97 -12.78 -9.06
CA PRO A 146 18.32 -13.67 -10.01
C PRO A 146 17.94 -14.99 -9.34
N SER A 147 16.85 -15.59 -9.82
CA SER A 147 16.42 -16.95 -9.52
C SER A 147 16.09 -17.66 -10.83
N LEU A 148 16.83 -18.73 -11.14
CA LEU A 148 16.59 -19.54 -12.34
C LEU A 148 15.36 -20.42 -12.14
N VAL A 149 14.41 -20.34 -13.06
CA VAL A 149 13.25 -21.24 -13.09
C VAL A 149 13.69 -22.60 -13.60
N SER A 150 13.63 -23.62 -12.74
CA SER A 150 14.20 -24.96 -13.03
C SER A 150 13.22 -25.96 -13.67
N HIS A 151 11.93 -25.67 -13.65
CA HIS A 151 10.88 -26.59 -14.14
C HIS A 151 9.65 -25.84 -14.67
N GLY A 152 8.73 -26.60 -15.28
CA GLY A 152 7.49 -26.07 -15.86
C GLY A 152 7.71 -25.24 -17.14
N PRO A 153 6.66 -24.58 -17.65
CA PRO A 153 6.73 -23.82 -18.91
C PRO A 153 7.67 -22.62 -18.85
N GLY A 154 8.04 -22.15 -17.66
CA GLY A 154 9.03 -21.10 -17.44
C GLY A 154 10.48 -21.60 -17.41
N GLN A 155 10.74 -22.90 -17.57
CA GLN A 155 12.10 -23.45 -17.45
C GLN A 155 13.11 -22.72 -18.32
N GLY A 156 14.23 -22.34 -17.72
CA GLY A 156 15.30 -21.58 -18.34
C GLY A 156 15.13 -20.07 -18.31
N LEU A 157 13.98 -19.56 -17.90
CA LEU A 157 13.80 -18.13 -17.62
C LEU A 157 14.42 -17.74 -16.27
N THR A 158 14.74 -16.48 -16.13
CA THR A 158 15.27 -15.93 -14.87
C THR A 158 14.28 -14.94 -14.28
N LYS A 159 13.82 -15.25 -13.07
CA LYS A 159 13.05 -14.35 -12.23
C LYS A 159 14.01 -13.50 -11.38
N HIS A 160 13.68 -12.24 -11.13
CA HIS A 160 14.49 -11.35 -10.31
C HIS A 160 13.68 -10.86 -9.11
N PHE A 161 14.25 -10.98 -7.92
CA PHE A 161 13.64 -10.42 -6.70
C PHE A 161 13.79 -8.91 -6.69
N PHE A 162 12.69 -8.19 -6.48
CA PHE A 162 12.67 -6.74 -6.37
C PHE A 162 11.98 -6.35 -5.06
N TYR A 163 12.77 -5.95 -4.08
CA TYR A 163 12.29 -5.59 -2.75
C TYR A 163 12.04 -4.09 -2.66
N PRO A 164 10.79 -3.63 -2.50
CA PRO A 164 10.52 -2.28 -1.98
C PRO A 164 11.21 -2.10 -0.64
N GLY A 165 11.62 -0.87 -0.33
CA GLY A 165 12.31 -0.65 0.95
C GLY A 165 12.76 0.78 1.14
N PHE A 166 13.46 1.00 2.22
CA PHE A 166 13.69 2.30 2.80
C PHE A 166 15.13 2.84 2.60
N THR A 167 15.99 2.08 1.92
CA THR A 167 17.41 2.41 1.77
C THR A 167 17.83 2.44 0.30
N LEU A 168 18.98 3.06 0.01
CA LEU A 168 19.56 3.09 -1.34
C LEU A 168 19.91 1.71 -1.94
N ARG A 169 19.85 0.66 -1.12
CA ARG A 169 20.13 -0.74 -1.51
C ARG A 169 18.86 -1.56 -1.74
N THR A 170 17.72 -0.90 -1.77
CA THR A 170 16.39 -1.50 -2.01
C THR A 170 15.68 -0.77 -3.14
N GLY A 171 14.53 -1.26 -3.59
CA GLY A 171 13.78 -0.73 -4.71
C GLY A 171 13.04 0.60 -4.45
N GLY A 172 13.21 1.21 -3.28
CA GLY A 172 12.51 2.46 -2.94
C GLY A 172 11.02 2.26 -2.66
N LEU A 173 10.27 3.36 -2.61
CA LEU A 173 8.83 3.39 -2.33
C LEU A 173 8.07 4.08 -3.48
N LEU A 174 6.83 3.66 -3.74
CA LEU A 174 5.95 4.34 -4.71
C LEU A 174 5.72 5.79 -4.30
N ARG A 175 5.91 6.70 -5.25
CA ARG A 175 5.68 8.13 -5.09
C ARG A 175 5.24 8.73 -6.41
N GLU A 176 4.01 9.20 -6.47
CA GLU A 176 3.48 9.83 -7.67
C GLU A 176 4.17 11.18 -7.97
N PRO A 177 4.40 11.51 -9.24
CA PRO A 177 4.86 12.84 -9.62
C PRO A 177 3.96 13.94 -9.04
N GLY A 178 4.56 15.00 -8.52
CA GLY A 178 3.82 16.14 -7.97
C GLY A 178 3.14 15.90 -6.61
N LEU A 179 3.34 14.74 -5.95
CA LEU A 179 2.73 14.44 -4.64
C LEU A 179 3.04 15.54 -3.60
N MET A 180 4.28 15.97 -3.50
CA MET A 180 4.68 17.01 -2.54
C MET A 180 4.05 18.37 -2.88
N ALA A 181 3.93 18.71 -4.15
CA ALA A 181 3.27 19.94 -4.59
C ALA A 181 1.76 19.92 -4.27
N ARG A 182 1.10 18.78 -4.49
CA ARG A 182 -0.32 18.60 -4.10
C ARG A 182 -0.52 18.75 -2.60
N GLN A 183 0.38 18.17 -1.80
CA GLN A 183 0.34 18.32 -0.35
C GLN A 183 0.56 19.77 0.09
N ALA A 184 1.50 20.48 -0.52
CA ALA A 184 1.78 21.88 -0.19
C ALA A 184 0.60 22.82 -0.53
N ALA A 185 -0.16 22.50 -1.58
CA ALA A 185 -1.35 23.25 -2.00
C ALA A 185 -2.64 22.78 -1.30
N PHE A 186 -2.56 21.82 -0.39
CA PHE A 186 -3.75 21.24 0.23
C PHE A 186 -4.33 22.14 1.32
N GLU A 187 -5.65 22.35 1.25
CA GLU A 187 -6.42 23.14 2.20
C GLU A 187 -7.30 22.22 3.08
N PRO A 188 -6.85 21.88 4.29
CA PRO A 188 -7.56 20.92 5.17
C PRO A 188 -9.01 21.33 5.46
N ALA A 189 -9.26 22.61 5.77
CA ALA A 189 -10.59 23.10 6.10
C ALA A 189 -11.58 22.92 4.94
N ALA A 190 -11.16 23.22 3.71
CA ALA A 190 -11.99 23.04 2.52
C ALA A 190 -12.29 21.57 2.23
N TRP A 191 -11.31 20.68 2.46
CA TRP A 191 -11.49 19.23 2.26
C TRP A 191 -12.47 18.64 3.27
N LEU A 192 -12.39 19.05 4.54
CA LEU A 192 -13.29 18.62 5.61
C LEU A 192 -14.72 19.16 5.40
N ALA A 193 -14.85 20.43 5.04
CA ALA A 193 -16.16 21.05 4.78
C ALA A 193 -16.93 20.34 3.66
N ARG A 194 -16.25 19.93 2.57
CA ARG A 194 -16.88 19.13 1.50
C ARG A 194 -17.41 17.76 1.98
N ARG A 195 -16.96 17.29 3.14
CA ARG A 195 -17.42 16.05 3.80
C ARG A 195 -18.38 16.30 4.97
N GLY A 196 -18.86 17.53 5.11
CA GLY A 196 -19.77 17.93 6.19
C GLY A 196 -19.11 17.93 7.57
N ILE A 197 -17.78 18.03 7.64
CA ILE A 197 -17.03 18.03 8.89
C ILE A 197 -16.61 19.47 9.21
N GLU A 198 -17.24 20.04 10.23
CA GLU A 198 -16.87 21.34 10.77
C GLU A 198 -15.94 21.16 11.98
N LEU A 199 -14.80 21.85 11.95
CA LEU A 199 -13.84 21.87 13.06
C LEU A 199 -14.18 22.96 14.05
N ARG A 200 -14.09 22.62 15.35
CA ARG A 200 -14.29 23.52 16.46
C ARG A 200 -13.08 23.59 17.39
N GLY A 201 -11.88 23.30 16.85
CA GLY A 201 -10.62 23.29 17.60
C GLY A 201 -10.20 21.93 18.16
N GLU A 202 -10.95 20.88 17.86
CA GLU A 202 -10.58 19.51 18.20
C GLU A 202 -9.32 19.03 17.47
N ARG A 203 -8.59 18.09 18.08
CA ARG A 203 -7.52 17.33 17.42
C ARG A 203 -8.13 16.35 16.41
N LEU A 204 -7.58 16.28 15.20
CA LEU A 204 -8.02 15.34 14.18
C LEU A 204 -7.16 14.07 14.21
N VAL A 205 -7.82 12.93 14.22
CA VAL A 205 -7.16 11.62 14.15
C VAL A 205 -7.83 10.76 13.10
N SER A 206 -7.08 10.22 12.13
CA SER A 206 -7.59 9.22 11.20
C SER A 206 -7.41 7.82 11.78
N LEU A 207 -8.41 6.96 11.60
CA LEU A 207 -8.36 5.58 12.04
C LEU A 207 -8.60 4.65 10.84
N PHE A 208 -7.54 4.03 10.38
CA PHE A 208 -7.53 2.95 9.43
C PHE A 208 -6.72 1.79 10.02
N CYS A 209 -7.38 0.78 10.56
CA CYS A 209 -6.75 -0.31 11.27
C CYS A 209 -7.46 -1.64 11.00
N TYR A 210 -6.81 -2.74 11.37
CA TYR A 210 -7.47 -4.03 11.61
C TYR A 210 -8.25 -3.94 12.94
N GLU A 211 -8.35 -5.01 13.71
CA GLU A 211 -9.01 -5.00 15.02
C GLU A 211 -7.96 -5.13 16.16
N PRO A 212 -7.21 -4.07 16.49
CA PRO A 212 -6.20 -4.14 17.53
C PRO A 212 -6.87 -4.27 18.89
N ALA A 213 -6.36 -5.18 19.74
CA ALA A 213 -6.87 -5.36 21.09
C ALA A 213 -6.82 -4.08 21.93
N ALA A 214 -5.87 -3.20 21.62
CA ALA A 214 -5.65 -1.92 22.27
C ALA A 214 -6.72 -0.86 21.94
N LEU A 215 -7.55 -1.05 20.88
CA LEU A 215 -8.50 -0.04 20.40
C LEU A 215 -9.45 0.46 21.51
N GLY A 216 -10.02 -0.45 22.27
CA GLY A 216 -10.99 -0.12 23.31
C GLY A 216 -10.40 0.78 24.41
N ALA A 217 -9.22 0.42 24.89
CA ALA A 217 -8.50 1.19 25.90
C ALA A 217 -8.14 2.60 25.38
N TRP A 218 -7.72 2.69 24.12
CA TRP A 218 -7.38 3.95 23.50
C TRP A 218 -8.61 4.87 23.31
N LEU A 219 -9.74 4.32 22.85
CA LEU A 219 -11.00 5.08 22.73
C LEU A 219 -11.50 5.60 24.10
N THR A 220 -11.44 4.73 25.14
CA THR A 220 -11.78 5.14 26.53
C THR A 220 -10.91 6.31 27.00
N ARG A 221 -9.61 6.23 26.72
CA ARG A 221 -8.66 7.29 27.03
C ARG A 221 -9.02 8.61 26.33
N LEU A 222 -9.31 8.58 25.02
CA LEU A 222 -9.70 9.76 24.26
C LEU A 222 -10.97 10.42 24.80
N GLN A 223 -11.91 9.63 25.34
CA GLN A 223 -13.11 10.16 26.01
C GLN A 223 -12.79 10.94 27.29
N ALA A 224 -11.74 10.54 27.98
CA ALA A 224 -11.33 11.14 29.26
C ALA A 224 -10.33 12.31 29.10
N GLU A 225 -9.74 12.50 27.92
CA GLU A 225 -8.81 13.61 27.68
C GLU A 225 -9.51 14.98 27.74
N ALA A 226 -8.82 15.99 28.27
CA ALA A 226 -9.37 17.38 28.35
C ALA A 226 -9.49 18.00 26.94
N ARG A 227 -8.60 17.69 26.01
CA ARG A 227 -8.65 18.22 24.65
C ARG A 227 -9.58 17.37 23.79
N PRO A 228 -10.62 17.95 23.18
CA PRO A 228 -11.50 17.23 22.28
C PRO A 228 -10.75 16.62 21.10
N THR A 229 -11.11 15.40 20.74
CA THR A 229 -10.56 14.68 19.58
C THR A 229 -11.70 14.26 18.66
N ARG A 230 -11.58 14.59 17.37
CA ARG A 230 -12.44 14.06 16.32
C ARG A 230 -11.74 12.91 15.63
N LEU A 231 -12.33 11.73 15.75
CA LEU A 231 -11.86 10.52 15.10
C LEU A 231 -12.54 10.35 13.73
N LEU A 232 -11.77 10.39 12.67
CA LEU A 232 -12.20 10.12 11.30
C LEU A 232 -12.00 8.62 11.02
N VAL A 233 -13.08 7.85 11.13
CA VAL A 233 -13.04 6.40 11.02
C VAL A 233 -13.29 5.98 9.58
N THR A 234 -12.33 5.28 8.98
CA THR A 234 -12.46 4.78 7.61
C THR A 234 -13.50 3.67 7.51
N HIS A 235 -14.07 3.52 6.33
CA HIS A 235 -15.00 2.44 6.01
C HIS A 235 -14.39 1.05 6.24
N GLY A 236 -15.22 0.06 6.50
CA GLY A 236 -14.83 -1.35 6.67
C GLY A 236 -14.47 -1.71 8.11
N ARG A 237 -13.35 -2.45 8.29
CA ARG A 237 -12.98 -3.07 9.58
C ARG A 237 -12.88 -2.07 10.72
N ALA A 238 -12.28 -0.89 10.50
CA ALA A 238 -12.19 0.16 11.52
C ALA A 238 -13.57 0.64 11.99
N THR A 239 -14.51 0.88 11.05
CA THR A 239 -15.90 1.25 11.37
C THR A 239 -16.59 0.16 12.18
N THR A 240 -16.45 -1.11 11.79
CA THR A 240 -17.03 -2.24 12.50
C THR A 240 -16.49 -2.34 13.94
N ALA A 241 -15.17 -2.24 14.10
CA ALA A 241 -14.53 -2.33 15.41
C ALA A 241 -14.95 -1.20 16.37
N VAL A 242 -15.02 0.04 15.87
CA VAL A 242 -15.46 1.19 16.66
C VAL A 242 -16.93 1.08 17.05
N LYS A 243 -17.82 0.68 16.14
CA LYS A 243 -19.24 0.46 16.43
C LYS A 243 -19.42 -0.62 17.50
N ALA A 244 -18.76 -1.77 17.35
CA ALA A 244 -18.81 -2.86 18.31
C ALA A 244 -18.31 -2.44 19.71
N TRP A 245 -17.31 -1.57 19.79
CA TRP A 245 -16.87 -1.02 21.07
C TRP A 245 -17.96 -0.16 21.71
N PHE A 246 -18.65 0.73 20.98
CA PHE A 246 -19.75 1.55 21.51
C PHE A 246 -20.93 0.71 21.98
N GLU A 247 -21.31 -0.32 21.23
CA GLU A 247 -22.38 -1.24 21.60
C GLU A 247 -22.12 -1.92 22.95
N ARG A 248 -20.87 -2.34 23.18
CA ARG A 248 -20.46 -2.92 24.47
C ARG A 248 -20.53 -1.94 25.63
N GLN A 249 -20.28 -0.65 25.38
CA GLN A 249 -20.32 0.39 26.43
C GLN A 249 -21.75 0.84 26.77
N ASN A 250 -22.65 0.92 25.80
CA ASN A 250 -23.91 1.66 25.92
C ASN A 250 -25.19 0.80 25.77
N GLY A 251 -25.08 -0.51 25.64
CA GLY A 251 -26.27 -1.37 25.46
C GLY A 251 -27.12 -0.95 24.26
N ALA A 252 -26.61 -1.12 23.04
CA ALA A 252 -27.36 -1.14 21.79
C ALA A 252 -27.83 0.19 21.15
N LYS A 253 -27.34 1.36 21.53
CA LYS A 253 -27.58 2.58 20.73
C LYS A 253 -26.27 3.29 20.39
N PRO A 254 -25.76 3.15 19.14
CA PRO A 254 -24.69 4.00 18.67
C PRO A 254 -25.22 5.41 18.50
N SER A 255 -24.83 6.34 19.38
CA SER A 255 -25.06 7.75 19.11
C SER A 255 -24.03 8.23 18.10
N SER A 256 -24.48 8.83 17.01
CA SER A 256 -23.64 9.51 16.02
C SER A 256 -22.97 10.79 16.54
N GLN A 257 -23.16 11.10 17.82
CA GLN A 257 -22.64 12.29 18.50
C GLN A 257 -21.86 11.83 19.71
N GLY A 258 -20.55 12.06 19.69
CA GLY A 258 -19.55 11.73 20.68
C GLY A 258 -19.95 11.55 22.15
N HIS A 259 -19.08 10.86 22.89
CA HIS A 259 -19.17 10.76 24.35
C HIS A 259 -17.94 11.47 24.96
N GLY A 260 -18.19 12.41 25.85
CA GLY A 260 -17.11 13.19 26.47
C GLY A 260 -16.34 14.02 25.43
N SER A 261 -15.02 13.93 25.46
CA SER A 261 -14.14 14.66 24.55
C SER A 261 -13.91 13.95 23.20
N LEU A 262 -14.55 12.79 22.94
CA LEU A 262 -14.40 12.02 21.70
C LEU A 262 -15.58 12.24 20.76
N LEU A 263 -15.31 12.83 19.60
CA LEU A 263 -16.25 13.00 18.49
C LEU A 263 -15.91 12.00 17.39
N ILE A 264 -16.89 11.35 16.78
CA ILE A 264 -16.67 10.37 15.72
C ILE A 264 -17.34 10.79 14.43
N SER A 265 -16.60 10.72 13.35
CA SER A 265 -17.07 10.86 11.98
C SER A 265 -16.73 9.62 11.19
N TYR A 266 -17.74 8.85 10.78
CA TYR A 266 -17.55 7.70 9.90
C TYR A 266 -17.45 8.20 8.46
N LEU A 267 -16.34 7.84 7.80
CA LEU A 267 -16.10 8.20 6.42
C LEU A 267 -16.68 7.14 5.46
N PRO A 268 -17.15 7.54 4.29
CA PRO A 268 -17.43 6.59 3.21
C PRO A 268 -16.12 5.91 2.75
N ALA A 269 -16.21 4.91 1.89
CA ALA A 269 -15.06 4.39 1.19
C ALA A 269 -14.37 5.52 0.42
N LEU A 270 -13.05 5.64 0.58
CA LEU A 270 -12.25 6.70 -0.04
C LEU A 270 -11.51 6.14 -1.24
N THR A 271 -11.49 6.88 -2.33
CA THR A 271 -10.58 6.56 -3.42
C THR A 271 -9.13 6.67 -2.96
N GLN A 272 -8.20 6.05 -3.68
CA GLN A 272 -6.77 6.22 -3.37
C GLN A 272 -6.32 7.69 -3.48
N VAL A 273 -6.95 8.46 -4.35
CA VAL A 273 -6.66 9.89 -4.52
C VAL A 273 -7.14 10.69 -3.31
N ASP A 274 -8.26 10.30 -2.70
CA ASP A 274 -8.83 10.97 -1.51
C ASP A 274 -8.18 10.52 -0.20
N TYR A 275 -7.49 9.39 -0.19
CA TYR A 275 -6.84 8.87 1.02
C TYR A 275 -5.66 9.74 1.48
N ASP A 276 -4.84 10.24 0.55
CA ASP A 276 -3.73 11.13 0.90
C ASP A 276 -4.19 12.42 1.61
N PRO A 277 -5.21 13.14 1.09
CA PRO A 277 -5.82 14.28 1.78
C PRO A 277 -6.29 13.99 3.21
N LEU A 278 -6.82 12.78 3.48
CA LEU A 278 -7.18 12.38 4.84
C LEU A 278 -5.96 12.42 5.77
N LEU A 279 -4.85 11.83 5.32
CA LEU A 279 -3.62 11.79 6.11
C LEU A 279 -3.00 13.18 6.31
N TRP A 280 -3.12 14.07 5.31
CA TRP A 280 -2.60 15.42 5.40
C TRP A 280 -3.42 16.30 6.37
N ALA A 281 -4.73 16.06 6.46
CA ALA A 281 -5.63 16.81 7.31
C ALA A 281 -5.49 16.48 8.81
N CYS A 282 -5.00 15.28 9.15
CA CYS A 282 -5.00 14.81 10.53
C CYS A 282 -3.70 15.11 11.28
N ASP A 283 -3.83 15.33 12.60
CA ASP A 283 -2.72 15.53 13.52
C ASP A 283 -2.03 14.21 13.89
N LEU A 284 -2.77 13.08 13.82
CA LEU A 284 -2.27 11.73 14.06
C LEU A 284 -3.01 10.76 13.13
N ASN A 285 -2.28 9.82 12.55
CA ASN A 285 -2.82 8.85 11.61
C ASN A 285 -2.58 7.42 12.12
N PHE A 286 -3.63 6.61 12.19
CA PHE A 286 -3.51 5.17 12.29
C PHE A 286 -3.65 4.58 10.90
N VAL A 287 -2.65 3.83 10.46
CA VAL A 287 -2.58 3.22 9.12
C VAL A 287 -2.32 1.72 9.25
N ARG A 288 -2.68 0.94 8.23
CA ARG A 288 -2.47 -0.51 8.20
C ARG A 288 -1.92 -1.00 6.87
N GLY A 289 -1.34 -2.20 6.87
CA GLY A 289 -0.78 -2.78 5.65
C GLY A 289 0.37 -1.94 5.08
N GLU A 290 0.74 -2.20 3.84
CA GLU A 290 1.94 -1.59 3.24
C GLU A 290 1.63 -0.30 2.47
N ASP A 291 0.58 -0.27 1.62
CA ASP A 291 0.25 0.93 0.85
C ASP A 291 0.01 2.14 1.77
N SER A 292 -0.83 1.97 2.79
CA SER A 292 -1.14 3.09 3.68
C SER A 292 0.05 3.53 4.57
N LEU A 293 0.97 2.61 4.92
CA LEU A 293 2.24 2.97 5.56
C LEU A 293 3.08 3.89 4.66
N VAL A 294 3.22 3.53 3.38
CA VAL A 294 3.94 4.36 2.41
C VAL A 294 3.30 5.74 2.29
N ARG A 295 1.98 5.80 2.28
CA ARG A 295 1.25 7.09 2.24
C ARG A 295 1.47 7.91 3.50
N ALA A 296 1.49 7.30 4.70
CA ALA A 296 1.77 7.98 5.96
C ALA A 296 3.19 8.56 5.99
N LEU A 297 4.18 7.84 5.47
CA LEU A 297 5.56 8.33 5.34
C LEU A 297 5.63 9.57 4.43
N TRP A 298 4.92 9.56 3.29
CA TRP A 298 4.86 10.73 2.41
C TRP A 298 4.05 11.89 3.02
N ALA A 299 2.99 11.61 3.77
CA ALA A 299 2.25 12.63 4.51
C ALA A 299 3.12 13.33 5.56
N ALA A 300 4.10 12.60 6.14
CA ALA A 300 4.99 13.05 7.18
C ALA A 300 4.26 13.72 8.36
N ARG A 301 3.10 13.21 8.71
CA ARG A 301 2.38 13.51 9.95
C ARG A 301 2.68 12.42 10.96
N PRO A 302 2.50 12.63 12.26
CA PRO A 302 2.55 11.55 13.25
C PRO A 302 1.67 10.38 12.83
N PHE A 303 2.19 9.17 12.92
CA PHE A 303 1.41 7.99 12.56
C PHE A 303 1.76 6.77 13.42
N ILE A 304 0.81 5.84 13.49
CA ILE A 304 0.95 4.51 14.07
C ILE A 304 0.63 3.50 12.97
N TRP A 305 1.56 2.62 12.71
CA TRP A 305 1.38 1.53 11.75
C TRP A 305 0.85 0.28 12.44
N HIS A 306 -0.32 -0.17 12.02
CA HIS A 306 -0.85 -1.48 12.37
C HIS A 306 -0.38 -2.46 11.30
N ILE A 307 0.68 -3.18 11.60
CA ILE A 307 1.25 -4.18 10.69
C ILE A 307 0.26 -5.35 10.55
N TYR A 308 0.25 -6.00 9.37
CA TYR A 308 -0.56 -7.19 9.16
C TYR A 308 -0.11 -8.30 10.12
N PRO A 309 -1.01 -8.82 11.00
CA PRO A 309 -0.64 -9.85 11.94
C PRO A 309 -0.38 -11.17 11.21
N GLN A 310 0.71 -11.84 11.58
CA GLN A 310 1.09 -13.17 11.07
C GLN A 310 1.15 -14.16 12.23
N ASP A 311 0.64 -15.36 12.01
CA ASP A 311 0.51 -16.38 13.06
C ASP A 311 1.85 -16.86 13.62
N ASP A 312 2.92 -16.80 12.81
CA ASP A 312 4.30 -17.15 13.19
C ASP A 312 5.02 -16.03 13.96
N GLY A 313 4.39 -14.88 14.15
CA GLY A 313 4.97 -13.73 14.85
C GLY A 313 6.03 -12.95 14.07
N ALA A 314 6.28 -13.25 12.79
CA ALA A 314 7.27 -12.57 11.96
C ALA A 314 6.99 -11.05 11.83
N HIS A 315 5.74 -10.63 11.93
CA HIS A 315 5.34 -9.22 11.94
C HIS A 315 6.00 -8.41 13.06
N ALA A 316 6.32 -9.02 14.22
CA ALA A 316 6.98 -8.30 15.31
C ALA A 316 8.42 -7.90 14.94
N THR A 317 9.19 -8.81 14.34
CA THR A 317 10.55 -8.55 13.85
C THR A 317 10.53 -7.49 12.75
N LYS A 318 9.60 -7.59 11.81
CA LYS A 318 9.40 -6.61 10.73
C LYS A 318 9.05 -5.22 11.28
N LEU A 319 8.21 -5.14 12.31
CA LEU A 319 7.87 -3.89 12.99
C LEU A 319 9.10 -3.25 13.66
N GLU A 320 9.88 -4.04 14.42
CA GLU A 320 11.09 -3.52 15.09
C GLU A 320 12.11 -3.00 14.08
N ALA A 321 12.38 -3.74 12.99
CA ALA A 321 13.28 -3.28 11.94
C ALA A 321 12.80 -1.96 11.31
N PHE A 322 11.50 -1.79 11.13
CA PHE A 322 10.90 -0.55 10.66
C PHE A 322 11.10 0.60 11.68
N LEU A 323 10.84 0.35 12.96
CA LEU A 323 11.02 1.35 14.02
C LEU A 323 12.49 1.77 14.19
N ASP A 324 13.43 0.85 13.96
CA ASP A 324 14.86 1.15 13.93
C ASP A 324 15.23 2.04 12.75
N TRP A 325 14.78 1.68 11.54
CA TRP A 325 14.98 2.52 10.37
C TRP A 325 14.34 3.91 10.54
N LEU A 326 13.13 3.96 11.09
CA LEU A 326 12.41 5.21 11.36
C LEU A 326 13.16 6.10 12.34
N GLN A 327 14.04 5.53 13.17
CA GLN A 327 14.67 6.16 14.33
C GLN A 327 13.60 6.64 15.32
N ALA A 328 12.59 5.80 15.51
CA ALA A 328 11.44 6.14 16.32
C ALA A 328 11.86 6.46 17.77
N PRO A 329 11.41 7.56 18.37
CA PRO A 329 11.62 7.85 19.78
C PRO A 329 10.90 6.82 20.65
N ASP A 330 11.34 6.64 21.89
CA ASP A 330 10.86 5.58 22.79
C ASP A 330 9.34 5.63 22.98
N SER A 331 8.76 6.81 23.11
CA SER A 331 7.29 6.97 23.23
C SER A 331 6.54 6.46 22.00
N LEU A 332 7.08 6.68 20.79
CA LEU A 332 6.48 6.19 19.54
C LEU A 332 6.64 4.67 19.42
N ARG A 333 7.81 4.12 19.80
CA ARG A 333 8.06 2.66 19.83
C ARG A 333 7.10 1.94 20.77
N GLN A 334 6.98 2.44 22.00
CA GLN A 334 6.06 1.87 22.98
C GLN A 334 4.62 1.87 22.47
N PHE A 335 4.19 2.96 21.85
CA PHE A 335 2.85 3.05 21.30
C PHE A 335 2.61 2.06 20.15
N HIS A 336 3.58 1.92 19.22
CA HIS A 336 3.49 0.93 18.16
C HIS A 336 3.42 -0.50 18.70
N ARG A 337 4.26 -0.85 19.68
CA ARG A 337 4.26 -2.18 20.29
C ARG A 337 2.94 -2.50 20.99
N ALA A 338 2.41 -1.57 21.78
CA ALA A 338 1.13 -1.74 22.44
C ALA A 338 -0.03 -1.84 21.46
N TRP A 339 -0.01 -1.01 20.39
CA TRP A 339 -1.05 -1.04 19.36
C TRP A 339 -1.06 -2.36 18.58
N ASN A 340 0.10 -2.92 18.29
CA ASN A 340 0.27 -4.17 17.57
C ASN A 340 0.25 -5.42 18.46
N GLY A 341 0.17 -5.26 19.78
CA GLY A 341 0.18 -6.39 20.72
C GLY A 341 1.52 -7.14 20.79
N THR A 342 2.61 -6.54 20.33
CA THR A 342 3.96 -7.17 20.34
C THR A 342 4.67 -7.02 21.67
N ASP A 343 4.18 -6.20 22.58
CA ASP A 343 4.62 -6.13 23.97
C ASP A 343 3.44 -6.40 24.90
N THR A 344 3.40 -7.60 25.46
CA THR A 344 2.34 -8.05 26.38
C THR A 344 2.44 -7.42 27.77
N ARG A 345 3.56 -6.73 28.10
CA ARG A 345 3.79 -6.10 29.39
C ARG A 345 3.33 -4.66 29.43
N THR A 346 3.12 -4.04 28.27
CA THR A 346 2.69 -2.63 28.17
C THR A 346 1.21 -2.56 27.82
N GLU A 347 0.38 -2.26 28.82
CA GLU A 347 -1.01 -1.94 28.59
C GLU A 347 -1.14 -0.54 28.00
N LEU A 348 -1.92 -0.38 26.95
CA LEU A 348 -2.12 0.88 26.26
C LEU A 348 -2.72 1.96 27.16
N ALA A 349 -3.52 1.54 28.16
CA ALA A 349 -4.08 2.42 29.18
C ALA A 349 -2.99 3.16 29.98
N ASN A 350 -1.81 2.54 30.13
CA ASN A 350 -0.69 3.06 30.93
C ASN A 350 0.34 3.83 30.08
N LEU A 351 0.15 3.89 28.76
CA LEU A 351 1.07 4.64 27.91
C LEU A 351 0.96 6.17 28.17
N PRO A 352 2.08 6.89 28.09
CA PRO A 352 2.04 8.35 28.11
C PRO A 352 1.24 8.88 26.93
N SER A 353 0.77 10.12 27.04
CA SER A 353 0.11 10.78 25.90
C SER A 353 1.04 10.89 24.71
N PRO A 354 0.52 10.74 23.46
CA PRO A 354 1.31 10.91 22.26
C PRO A 354 2.04 12.26 22.23
N ASP A 355 3.37 12.23 22.12
CA ASP A 355 4.20 13.43 21.93
C ASP A 355 4.21 13.78 20.43
N LEU A 356 3.10 14.41 19.97
CA LEU A 356 2.92 14.72 18.55
C LEU A 356 4.03 15.59 17.96
N PRO A 357 4.58 16.61 18.65
CA PRO A 357 5.71 17.38 18.13
C PRO A 357 6.96 16.53 17.86
N VAL A 358 7.34 15.66 18.80
CA VAL A 358 8.50 14.75 18.63
C VAL A 358 8.24 13.72 17.53
N TRP A 359 7.02 13.17 17.47
CA TRP A 359 6.63 12.22 16.41
C TRP A 359 6.60 12.88 15.04
N GLN A 360 6.15 14.15 14.98
CA GLN A 360 6.16 14.95 13.75
C GLN A 360 7.58 15.17 13.23
N ALA A 361 8.52 15.52 14.12
CA ALA A 361 9.92 15.68 13.74
C ALA A 361 10.52 14.37 13.19
N CYS A 362 10.20 13.23 13.83
CA CYS A 362 10.61 11.91 13.38
C CYS A 362 10.06 11.58 11.97
N ALA A 363 8.76 11.81 11.73
CA ALA A 363 8.14 11.57 10.43
C ALA A 363 8.72 12.47 9.31
N LEU A 364 8.98 13.75 9.61
CA LEU A 364 9.62 14.68 8.67
C LEU A 364 11.05 14.24 8.32
N ALA A 365 11.83 13.80 9.29
CA ALA A 365 13.18 13.30 9.07
C ALA A 365 13.17 12.02 8.22
N ALA A 366 12.24 11.11 8.46
CA ALA A 366 12.07 9.90 7.67
C ALA A 366 11.72 10.25 6.21
N ARG A 367 10.75 11.14 5.99
CA ARG A 367 10.40 11.59 4.64
C ARG A 367 11.58 12.25 3.93
N ALA A 368 12.37 13.07 4.61
CA ALA A 368 13.55 13.72 4.02
C ALA A 368 14.56 12.68 3.51
N ARG A 369 14.81 11.59 4.30
CA ARG A 369 15.67 10.48 3.85
C ARG A 369 15.13 9.77 2.61
N LEU A 370 13.80 9.55 2.56
CA LEU A 370 13.15 8.91 1.41
C LEU A 370 13.14 9.79 0.16
N LEU A 371 13.02 11.11 0.31
CA LEU A 371 13.06 12.05 -0.82
C LEU A 371 14.46 12.19 -1.43
N ALA A 372 15.51 11.81 -0.69
CA ALA A 372 16.89 11.82 -1.17
C ALA A 372 17.24 10.63 -2.08
N GLN A 373 16.29 9.71 -2.31
CA GLN A 373 16.48 8.53 -3.16
C GLN A 373 15.39 8.45 -4.24
N ASP A 374 15.69 7.68 -5.29
CA ASP A 374 14.74 7.42 -6.36
C ASP A 374 13.54 6.62 -5.82
N ASP A 375 12.36 6.93 -6.34
CA ASP A 375 11.15 6.17 -6.03
C ASP A 375 11.16 4.78 -6.70
N LEU A 376 10.21 3.94 -6.29
CA LEU A 376 10.11 2.54 -6.75
C LEU A 376 9.96 2.46 -8.27
N LEU A 377 9.13 3.29 -8.87
CA LEU A 377 8.90 3.24 -10.30
C LEU A 377 10.16 3.61 -11.08
N ALA A 378 10.87 4.66 -10.69
CA ALA A 378 12.11 5.07 -11.33
C ALA A 378 13.19 3.96 -11.25
N GLN A 379 13.30 3.30 -10.09
CA GLN A 379 14.24 2.20 -9.90
C GLN A 379 13.83 0.97 -10.71
N LEU A 380 12.53 0.63 -10.75
CA LEU A 380 12.00 -0.50 -11.50
C LEU A 380 12.23 -0.31 -13.01
N LEU A 381 11.93 0.86 -13.56
CA LEU A 381 12.18 1.17 -14.97
C LEU A 381 13.66 1.08 -15.33
N ARG A 382 14.54 1.57 -14.47
CA ARG A 382 15.99 1.45 -14.65
C ARG A 382 16.45 -0.01 -14.60
N PHE A 383 15.87 -0.79 -13.70
CA PHE A 383 16.16 -2.22 -13.59
C PHE A 383 15.76 -2.95 -14.88
N VAL A 384 14.54 -2.72 -15.37
CA VAL A 384 14.04 -3.32 -16.62
C VAL A 384 14.92 -2.92 -17.81
N ALA A 385 15.29 -1.63 -17.91
CA ALA A 385 16.17 -1.16 -19.00
C ALA A 385 17.55 -1.82 -19.01
N LYS A 386 18.06 -2.26 -17.85
CA LYS A 386 19.35 -2.99 -17.76
C LYS A 386 19.23 -4.47 -18.11
N LYS A 387 18.03 -5.05 -18.05
CA LYS A 387 17.80 -6.47 -18.28
C LYS A 387 17.32 -6.79 -19.71
N ARG A 388 16.87 -5.77 -20.43
CA ARG A 388 16.53 -5.83 -21.86
C ARG A 388 17.75 -5.58 -22.75
#